data_13d953869e31d02c8871bc7c78f30e7f
#
_entry.id   13d953869e31d02c8871bc7c78f30e7f
#
_cell.length_a   1.000
_cell.length_b   1.000
_cell.length_c   1.000
_cell.angle_alpha   90.00
_cell.angle_beta   90.00
_cell.angle_gamma   90.00
#
_symmetry.space_group_name_H-M   'P 1'
#
loop_
_entity.id
_entity.type
_entity.pdbx_description
1 polymer ?
#
loop_
_entity_poly.entity_id
_entity_poly.type
_entity_poly.pdbx_seq_one_letter_code
_entity_poly.pdbx_strand_id
1 'polypeptide(L)'
;MYRVLTFKSRWGWMALAESEQGLAGIVLPQASEAAAAGGLDMDSAAWERSSSVGLREAKKQLIEYLAGGRTAFNLPLDLSRGTPFQRRVWKTLRAIPYGRLWSYRGLASRVGGVQYARAVGGAVGANPLPIIVPCHRVVAQDAPIGGFSSGLPAKRRLLALEGSLSRLRASGRER
;
A
#
# COMPACT_ATOMS: atom_id res chain seq x y z
N MET A 1 -5.76 -14.40 16.43
CA MET A 1 -6.10 -13.06 16.96
C MET A 1 -5.11 -12.05 16.40
N TYR A 2 -5.59 -10.86 15.97
CA TYR A 2 -4.69 -9.80 15.49
C TYR A 2 -4.31 -8.84 16.61
N ARG A 3 -3.10 -8.31 16.56
CA ARG A 3 -2.64 -7.20 17.40
C ARG A 3 -2.71 -5.91 16.59
N VAL A 4 -3.27 -4.85 17.17
CA VAL A 4 -3.51 -3.58 16.47
C VAL A 4 -2.85 -2.42 17.20
N LEU A 5 -2.19 -1.57 16.45
CA LEU A 5 -1.59 -0.30 16.92
C LEU A 5 -2.13 0.85 16.08
N THR A 6 -2.69 1.85 16.73
CA THR A 6 -3.00 3.15 16.12
C THR A 6 -1.94 4.16 16.52
N PHE A 7 -1.61 5.07 15.62
CA PHE A 7 -0.67 6.15 15.92
C PHE A 7 -0.90 7.36 15.01
N LYS A 8 -0.50 8.52 15.47
CA LYS A 8 -0.55 9.75 14.69
C LYS A 8 0.77 9.96 13.96
N SER A 9 0.72 9.98 12.63
CA SER A 9 1.84 10.36 11.77
C SER A 9 1.76 11.84 11.42
N ARG A 10 2.79 12.38 10.77
CA ARG A 10 2.77 13.75 10.21
C ARG A 10 1.66 13.97 9.15
N TRP A 11 1.09 12.90 8.61
CA TRP A 11 0.03 12.95 7.59
C TRP A 11 -1.37 12.64 8.15
N GLY A 12 -1.47 12.25 9.41
CA GLY A 12 -2.72 11.87 10.07
C GLY A 12 -2.62 10.57 10.86
N TRP A 13 -3.77 10.08 11.31
CA TRP A 13 -3.87 8.84 12.07
C TRP A 13 -3.76 7.60 11.18
N MET A 14 -2.94 6.67 11.57
CA MET A 14 -2.76 5.39 10.89
C MET A 14 -3.07 4.23 11.84
N ALA A 15 -3.42 3.08 11.26
CA ALA A 15 -3.58 1.84 12.00
C ALA A 15 -2.75 0.72 11.34
N LEU A 16 -2.21 -0.14 12.18
CA LEU A 16 -1.46 -1.33 11.80
C LEU A 16 -2.08 -2.54 12.45
N ALA A 17 -2.16 -3.64 11.73
CA ALA A 17 -2.55 -4.94 12.27
C ALA A 17 -1.44 -5.96 12.03
N GLU A 18 -1.16 -6.76 13.05
CA GLU A 18 -0.15 -7.83 13.03
C GLU A 18 -0.79 -9.17 13.41
N SER A 19 -0.47 -10.21 12.65
CA SER A 19 -0.74 -11.60 12.98
C SER A 19 0.50 -12.26 13.58
N GLU A 20 0.43 -13.55 13.87
CA GLU A 20 1.60 -14.34 14.26
C GLU A 20 2.66 -14.45 13.15
N GLN A 21 2.26 -14.29 11.89
CA GLN A 21 3.15 -14.39 10.73
C GLN A 21 3.80 -13.06 10.34
N GLY A 22 3.28 -11.92 10.82
CA GLY A 22 3.82 -10.60 10.53
C GLY A 22 2.75 -9.54 10.31
N LEU A 23 3.13 -8.44 9.69
CA LEU A 23 2.24 -7.33 9.40
C LEU A 23 1.17 -7.74 8.39
N ALA A 24 -0.10 -7.61 8.77
CA ALA A 24 -1.26 -8.10 8.03
C ALA A 24 -2.18 -6.99 7.50
N GLY A 25 -2.07 -5.76 8.03
CA GLY A 25 -2.89 -4.64 7.61
C GLY A 25 -2.25 -3.28 7.89
N ILE A 26 -2.46 -2.34 7.00
CA ILE A 26 -2.10 -0.93 7.13
C ILE A 26 -3.27 -0.08 6.67
N VAL A 27 -3.66 0.89 7.48
CA VAL A 27 -4.58 1.96 7.09
C VAL A 27 -3.80 3.24 6.89
N LEU A 28 -3.91 3.81 5.68
CA LEU A 28 -3.29 5.08 5.32
C LEU A 28 -3.86 6.23 6.16
N PRO A 29 -3.15 7.37 6.25
CA PRO A 29 -3.52 8.45 7.16
C PRO A 29 -4.98 8.89 7.05
N GLN A 30 -5.65 8.94 8.21
CA GLN A 30 -7.03 9.33 8.40
C GLN A 30 -7.12 10.56 9.31
N ALA A 31 -8.29 11.23 9.33
CA ALA A 31 -8.53 12.41 10.13
C ALA A 31 -8.59 12.12 11.66
N SER A 32 -8.98 10.91 12.05
CA SER A 32 -9.10 10.51 13.45
C SER A 32 -8.57 9.10 13.71
N GLU A 33 -8.26 8.81 14.97
CA GLU A 33 -7.87 7.48 15.41
C GLU A 33 -8.97 6.45 15.18
N ALA A 34 -10.23 6.82 15.43
CA ALA A 34 -11.37 5.95 15.22
C ALA A 34 -11.53 5.58 13.72
N ALA A 35 -11.35 6.56 12.82
CA ALA A 35 -11.38 6.30 11.38
C ALA A 35 -10.22 5.40 10.94
N ALA A 36 -9.04 5.56 11.51
CA ALA A 36 -7.90 4.69 11.23
C ALA A 36 -8.16 3.25 11.70
N ALA A 37 -8.61 3.07 12.94
CA ALA A 37 -8.95 1.75 13.47
C ALA A 37 -10.08 1.07 12.68
N GLY A 38 -11.14 1.82 12.36
CA GLY A 38 -12.27 1.33 11.57
C GLY A 38 -11.96 1.02 10.09
N GLY A 39 -10.84 1.52 9.59
CA GLY A 39 -10.37 1.24 8.22
C GLY A 39 -9.66 -0.12 8.07
N LEU A 40 -9.36 -0.81 9.18
CA LEU A 40 -8.84 -2.17 9.12
C LEU A 40 -9.95 -3.12 8.65
N ASP A 41 -9.70 -3.83 7.56
CA ASP A 41 -10.61 -4.85 7.02
C ASP A 41 -10.52 -6.14 7.82
N MET A 42 -10.95 -6.08 9.07
CA MET A 42 -11.03 -7.24 9.98
C MET A 42 -12.04 -6.99 11.08
N ASP A 43 -12.66 -8.08 11.55
CA ASP A 43 -13.60 -8.03 12.66
C ASP A 43 -12.93 -7.46 13.91
N SER A 44 -13.51 -6.43 14.49
CA SER A 44 -13.03 -5.79 15.71
C SER A 44 -13.01 -6.73 16.92
N ALA A 45 -13.84 -7.77 16.92
CA ALA A 45 -13.81 -8.83 17.92
C ALA A 45 -12.60 -9.78 17.80
N ALA A 46 -11.92 -9.74 16.65
CA ALA A 46 -10.78 -10.59 16.34
C ALA A 46 -9.42 -9.92 16.61
N TRP A 47 -9.40 -8.72 17.21
CA TRP A 47 -8.14 -8.02 17.48
C TRP A 47 -8.10 -7.34 18.85
N GLU A 48 -6.90 -7.15 19.36
CA GLU A 48 -6.61 -6.43 20.60
C GLU A 48 -5.63 -5.28 20.36
N ARG A 49 -5.71 -4.23 21.16
CA ARG A 49 -4.70 -3.16 21.15
C ARG A 49 -3.37 -3.69 21.69
N SER A 50 -2.30 -3.43 20.98
CA SER A 50 -0.96 -3.90 21.33
C SER A 50 0.12 -2.97 20.84
N SER A 51 1.27 -3.02 21.49
CA SER A 51 2.51 -2.38 21.04
C SER A 51 3.64 -3.42 20.96
N SER A 52 3.38 -4.52 20.27
CA SER A 52 4.39 -5.57 20.03
C SER A 52 5.66 -5.01 19.39
N VAL A 53 6.74 -5.75 19.45
CA VAL A 53 8.01 -5.38 18.81
C VAL A 53 7.81 -5.18 17.31
N GLY A 54 7.06 -6.09 16.64
CA GLY A 54 6.79 -5.99 15.21
C GLY A 54 5.99 -4.75 14.83
N LEU A 55 4.93 -4.42 15.59
CA LEU A 55 4.14 -3.20 15.36
C LEU A 55 4.94 -1.92 15.60
N ARG A 56 5.80 -1.88 16.63
CA ARG A 56 6.66 -0.72 16.87
C ARG A 56 7.68 -0.54 15.74
N GLU A 57 8.27 -1.62 15.25
CA GLU A 57 9.22 -1.55 14.13
C GLU A 57 8.52 -1.13 12.83
N ALA A 58 7.32 -1.66 12.55
CA ALA A 58 6.52 -1.25 11.40
C ALA A 58 6.15 0.24 11.47
N LYS A 59 5.70 0.73 12.63
CA LYS A 59 5.44 2.15 12.87
C LYS A 59 6.68 3.00 12.60
N LYS A 60 7.84 2.61 13.14
CA LYS A 60 9.11 3.32 12.95
C LYS A 60 9.45 3.46 11.47
N GLN A 61 9.45 2.34 10.73
CA GLN A 61 9.78 2.32 9.31
C GLN A 61 8.80 3.15 8.47
N LEU A 62 7.50 3.12 8.78
CA LEU A 62 6.50 3.95 8.12
C LEU A 62 6.69 5.45 8.40
N ILE A 63 7.01 5.83 9.64
CA ILE A 63 7.31 7.22 9.98
C ILE A 63 8.56 7.71 9.21
N GLU A 64 9.60 6.92 9.16
CA GLU A 64 10.83 7.22 8.39
C GLU A 64 10.52 7.38 6.89
N TYR A 65 9.69 6.49 6.32
CA TYR A 65 9.26 6.58 4.92
C TYR A 65 8.47 7.87 4.66
N LEU A 66 7.47 8.19 5.49
CA LEU A 66 6.66 9.40 5.33
C LEU A 66 7.47 10.70 5.53
N ALA A 67 8.60 10.61 6.19
CA ALA A 67 9.56 11.72 6.32
C ALA A 67 10.56 11.81 5.14
N GLY A 68 10.50 10.86 4.19
CA GLY A 68 11.43 10.79 3.06
C GLY A 68 12.79 10.17 3.37
N GLY A 69 12.96 9.63 4.57
CA GLY A 69 14.23 9.04 5.03
C GLY A 69 14.39 7.53 4.73
N ARG A 70 13.35 6.88 4.21
CA ARG A 70 13.36 5.44 3.93
C ARG A 70 12.78 5.14 2.55
N THR A 71 13.41 4.24 1.82
CA THR A 71 12.97 3.81 0.48
C THR A 71 12.63 2.32 0.39
N ALA A 72 12.97 1.53 1.41
CA ALA A 72 12.72 0.09 1.46
C ALA A 72 12.31 -0.34 2.88
N PHE A 73 11.55 -1.43 2.97
CA PHE A 73 11.02 -1.99 4.21
C PHE A 73 11.61 -3.36 4.47
N ASN A 74 11.95 -3.62 5.73
CA ASN A 74 12.42 -4.92 6.21
C ASN A 74 11.51 -5.39 7.34
N LEU A 75 10.37 -5.97 6.98
CA LEU A 75 9.32 -6.42 7.89
C LEU A 75 8.79 -7.77 7.43
N PRO A 76 8.50 -8.70 8.35
CA PRO A 76 7.72 -9.88 8.01
C PRO A 76 6.29 -9.46 7.64
N LEU A 77 5.78 -9.99 6.53
CA LEU A 77 4.45 -9.65 6.01
C LEU A 77 3.56 -10.89 5.99
N ASP A 78 2.32 -10.73 6.46
CA ASP A 78 1.28 -11.72 6.33
C ASP A 78 0.27 -11.33 5.24
N LEU A 79 0.35 -11.99 4.11
CA LEU A 79 -0.56 -11.84 2.97
C LEU A 79 -1.51 -13.03 2.81
N SER A 80 -1.59 -13.90 3.82
CA SER A 80 -2.33 -15.18 3.76
C SER A 80 -3.83 -15.01 3.51
N ARG A 81 -4.43 -13.88 3.90
CA ARG A 81 -5.85 -13.55 3.66
C ARG A 81 -6.20 -13.36 2.18
N GLY A 82 -5.22 -13.10 1.33
CA GLY A 82 -5.43 -12.95 -0.11
C GLY A 82 -5.64 -14.29 -0.82
N THR A 83 -6.41 -14.27 -1.90
CA THR A 83 -6.49 -15.41 -2.82
C THR A 83 -5.11 -15.71 -3.43
N PRO A 84 -4.87 -16.91 -3.98
CA PRO A 84 -3.60 -17.21 -4.65
C PRO A 84 -3.24 -16.20 -5.76
N PHE A 85 -4.25 -15.72 -6.50
CA PHE A 85 -4.06 -14.71 -7.53
C PHE A 85 -3.67 -13.34 -6.93
N GLN A 86 -4.39 -12.88 -5.89
CA GLN A 86 -4.07 -11.63 -5.19
C GLN A 86 -2.65 -11.66 -4.62
N ARG A 87 -2.26 -12.74 -3.94
CA ARG A 87 -0.90 -12.89 -3.41
C ARG A 87 0.18 -12.83 -4.50
N ARG A 88 -0.09 -13.40 -5.68
CA ARG A 88 0.81 -13.30 -6.84
C ARG A 88 0.95 -11.84 -7.30
N VAL A 89 -0.15 -11.12 -7.42
CA VAL A 89 -0.14 -9.69 -7.78
C VAL A 89 0.63 -8.88 -6.75
N TRP A 90 0.35 -9.06 -5.46
CA TRP A 90 1.04 -8.31 -4.38
C TRP A 90 2.54 -8.62 -4.30
N LYS A 91 2.93 -9.86 -4.53
CA LYS A 91 4.34 -10.24 -4.64
C LYS A 91 5.03 -9.52 -5.82
N THR A 92 4.35 -9.44 -6.95
CA THR A 92 4.87 -8.76 -8.15
C THR A 92 4.96 -7.25 -7.94
N LEU A 93 3.97 -6.63 -7.26
CA LEU A 93 4.01 -5.20 -6.89
C LEU A 93 5.26 -4.83 -6.10
N ARG A 94 5.73 -5.69 -5.20
CA ARG A 94 6.93 -5.45 -4.39
C ARG A 94 8.21 -5.31 -5.20
N ALA A 95 8.21 -5.76 -6.46
CA ALA A 95 9.33 -5.59 -7.37
C ALA A 95 9.41 -4.19 -7.99
N ILE A 96 8.38 -3.35 -7.86
CA ILE A 96 8.40 -1.98 -8.38
C ILE A 96 9.29 -1.11 -7.46
N PRO A 97 10.44 -0.60 -7.95
CA PRO A 97 11.34 0.17 -7.11
C PRO A 97 10.74 1.51 -6.66
N TYR A 98 11.27 2.05 -5.57
CA TYR A 98 10.97 3.40 -5.10
C TYR A 98 11.16 4.45 -6.23
N GLY A 99 10.19 5.33 -6.39
CA GLY A 99 10.21 6.36 -7.43
C GLY A 99 10.02 5.85 -8.86
N ARG A 100 9.67 4.58 -9.06
CA ARG A 100 9.36 4.00 -10.37
C ARG A 100 7.87 3.71 -10.51
N LEU A 101 7.40 3.69 -11.76
CA LEU A 101 6.00 3.46 -12.08
C LEU A 101 5.88 2.32 -13.08
N TRP A 102 4.85 1.47 -12.89
CA TRP A 102 4.41 0.50 -13.89
C TRP A 102 2.97 0.79 -14.29
N SER A 103 2.60 0.48 -15.52
CA SER A 103 1.19 0.47 -15.93
C SER A 103 0.48 -0.80 -15.43
N TYR A 104 -0.86 -0.75 -15.29
CA TYR A 104 -1.67 -1.94 -15.02
C TYR A 104 -1.42 -3.05 -16.06
N ARG A 105 -1.29 -2.68 -17.33
CA ARG A 105 -0.96 -3.61 -18.41
C ARG A 105 0.43 -4.24 -18.23
N GLY A 106 1.42 -3.43 -17.87
CA GLY A 106 2.78 -3.91 -17.58
C GLY A 106 2.83 -4.85 -16.37
N LEU A 107 2.05 -4.56 -15.33
CA LEU A 107 1.89 -5.44 -14.17
C LEU A 107 1.19 -6.75 -14.58
N ALA A 108 0.09 -6.67 -15.35
CA ALA A 108 -0.64 -7.85 -15.81
C ALA A 108 0.24 -8.78 -16.66
N SER A 109 1.05 -8.23 -17.55
CA SER A 109 2.04 -8.99 -18.33
C SER A 109 2.96 -9.84 -17.45
N ARG A 110 3.41 -9.27 -16.31
CA ARG A 110 4.31 -9.95 -15.36
C ARG A 110 3.59 -10.98 -14.49
N VAL A 111 2.31 -10.79 -14.25
CA VAL A 111 1.50 -11.72 -13.43
C VAL A 111 1.05 -12.95 -14.22
N GLY A 112 0.79 -12.81 -15.51
CA GLY A 112 0.33 -13.94 -16.32
C GLY A 112 -0.16 -13.59 -17.72
N GLY A 113 -0.33 -12.31 -18.02
CA GLY A 113 -0.73 -11.84 -19.36
C GLY A 113 -1.63 -10.61 -19.32
N VAL A 114 -1.60 -9.82 -20.38
CA VAL A 114 -2.35 -8.56 -20.49
C VAL A 114 -3.87 -8.73 -20.39
N GLN A 115 -4.40 -9.89 -20.74
CA GLN A 115 -5.82 -10.25 -20.61
C GLN A 115 -6.31 -10.20 -19.15
N TYR A 116 -5.41 -10.31 -18.18
CA TYR A 116 -5.74 -10.24 -16.75
C TYR A 116 -5.75 -8.81 -16.19
N ALA A 117 -5.60 -7.77 -17.01
CA ALA A 117 -5.48 -6.39 -16.53
C ALA A 117 -6.60 -5.96 -15.59
N ARG A 118 -7.87 -6.35 -15.87
CA ARG A 118 -9.01 -6.05 -14.99
C ARG A 118 -8.92 -6.78 -13.65
N ALA A 119 -8.61 -8.07 -13.67
CA ALA A 119 -8.44 -8.86 -12.44
C ALA A 119 -7.25 -8.38 -11.61
N VAL A 120 -6.17 -7.97 -12.26
CA VAL A 120 -5.00 -7.34 -11.64
C VAL A 120 -5.41 -6.03 -10.96
N GLY A 121 -6.21 -5.18 -11.63
CA GLY A 121 -6.73 -3.95 -11.05
C GLY A 121 -7.52 -4.19 -9.76
N GLY A 122 -8.38 -5.21 -9.74
CA GLY A 122 -9.11 -5.65 -8.54
C GLY A 122 -8.17 -6.11 -7.42
N ALA A 123 -7.16 -6.91 -7.75
CA ALA A 123 -6.18 -7.38 -6.76
C ALA A 123 -5.30 -6.24 -6.21
N VAL A 124 -4.92 -5.28 -7.04
CA VAL A 124 -4.21 -4.05 -6.62
C VAL A 124 -5.06 -3.25 -5.63
N GLY A 125 -6.36 -3.08 -5.93
CA GLY A 125 -7.30 -2.38 -5.04
C GLY A 125 -7.55 -3.10 -3.71
N ALA A 126 -7.40 -4.40 -3.65
CA ALA A 126 -7.57 -5.22 -2.45
C ALA A 126 -6.29 -5.36 -1.59
N ASN A 127 -5.23 -4.64 -1.90
CA ASN A 127 -3.96 -4.68 -1.18
C ASN A 127 -4.12 -4.31 0.31
N PRO A 128 -3.83 -5.21 1.26
CA PRO A 128 -3.98 -4.93 2.68
C PRO A 128 -2.81 -4.13 3.30
N LEU A 129 -1.70 -4.00 2.58
CA LEU A 129 -0.45 -3.42 3.06
C LEU A 129 0.04 -2.27 2.16
N PRO A 130 -0.78 -1.20 1.95
CA PRO A 130 -0.36 -0.07 1.13
C PRO A 130 0.96 0.52 1.63
N ILE A 131 1.72 1.15 0.76
CA ILE A 131 3.10 1.64 0.95
C ILE A 131 4.11 0.50 0.88
N ILE A 132 4.02 -0.51 1.74
CA ILE A 132 4.98 -1.64 1.77
C ILE A 132 4.81 -2.53 0.53
N VAL A 133 3.56 -2.83 0.18
CA VAL A 133 3.19 -3.37 -1.13
C VAL A 133 2.75 -2.19 -1.99
N PRO A 134 3.60 -1.66 -2.89
CA PRO A 134 3.46 -0.32 -3.44
C PRO A 134 2.43 -0.21 -4.56
N CYS A 135 1.16 -0.43 -4.25
CA CYS A 135 0.06 -0.30 -5.21
C CYS A 135 -0.08 1.12 -5.78
N HIS A 136 0.39 2.15 -5.08
CA HIS A 136 0.43 3.53 -5.58
C HIS A 136 1.39 3.73 -6.76
N ARG A 137 2.35 2.83 -6.99
CA ARG A 137 3.29 2.86 -8.13
C ARG A 137 2.71 2.28 -9.42
N VAL A 138 1.44 1.85 -9.40
CA VAL A 138 0.74 1.37 -10.59
C VAL A 138 -0.18 2.47 -11.10
N VAL A 139 -0.05 2.81 -12.39
CA VAL A 139 -0.77 3.89 -13.04
C VAL A 139 -1.49 3.39 -14.29
N ALA A 140 -2.54 4.12 -14.71
CA ALA A 140 -3.22 3.82 -15.95
C ALA A 140 -2.38 4.28 -17.14
N GLN A 141 -2.46 3.53 -18.24
CA GLN A 141 -1.73 3.87 -19.46
C GLN A 141 -2.27 5.15 -20.13
N ASP A 142 -3.61 5.32 -20.09
CA ASP A 142 -4.31 6.40 -20.77
C ASP A 142 -4.81 7.51 -19.81
N ALA A 143 -4.69 7.31 -18.50
CA ALA A 143 -5.03 8.30 -17.49
C ALA A 143 -3.83 8.56 -16.59
N PRO A 144 -3.49 9.83 -16.33
CA PRO A 144 -2.21 10.19 -15.73
C PRO A 144 -1.91 9.52 -14.40
N ILE A 145 -2.92 9.12 -13.61
CA ILE A 145 -2.68 8.60 -12.27
C ILE A 145 -3.38 7.24 -12.00
N GLY A 146 -4.48 6.93 -12.71
CA GLY A 146 -5.30 5.75 -12.44
C GLY A 146 -6.07 5.83 -11.12
N GLY A 147 -6.76 4.72 -10.78
CA GLY A 147 -7.50 4.59 -9.54
C GLY A 147 -6.60 4.31 -8.33
N PHE A 148 -7.18 4.51 -7.13
CA PHE A 148 -6.55 4.15 -5.86
C PHE A 148 -7.62 3.96 -4.78
N SER A 149 -7.62 2.83 -4.07
CA SER A 149 -8.66 2.49 -3.08
C SER A 149 -8.73 3.49 -1.91
N SER A 150 -7.61 4.06 -1.51
CA SER A 150 -7.53 5.08 -0.45
C SER A 150 -7.72 6.51 -0.98
N GLY A 151 -8.12 6.67 -2.23
CA GLY A 151 -8.37 7.96 -2.88
C GLY A 151 -7.16 8.57 -3.59
N LEU A 152 -7.44 9.31 -4.66
CA LEU A 152 -6.41 9.96 -5.48
C LEU A 152 -5.54 10.97 -4.73
N PRO A 153 -6.02 11.76 -3.74
CA PRO A 153 -5.17 12.65 -2.94
C PRO A 153 -4.05 11.91 -2.23
N ALA A 154 -4.34 10.75 -1.61
CA ALA A 154 -3.35 9.92 -0.95
C ALA A 154 -2.31 9.37 -1.95
N LYS A 155 -2.75 8.87 -3.10
CA LYS A 155 -1.86 8.40 -4.17
C LYS A 155 -0.93 9.50 -4.66
N ARG A 156 -1.46 10.70 -4.95
CA ARG A 156 -0.66 11.86 -5.38
C ARG A 156 0.40 12.23 -4.35
N ARG A 157 0.04 12.20 -3.07
CA ARG A 157 0.96 12.54 -1.99
C ARG A 157 2.10 11.53 -1.87
N LEU A 158 1.83 10.23 -2.01
CA LEU A 158 2.85 9.18 -2.03
C LEU A 158 3.76 9.32 -3.26
N LEU A 159 3.19 9.53 -4.44
CA LEU A 159 3.97 9.73 -5.67
C LEU A 159 4.83 11.00 -5.62
N ALA A 160 4.33 12.07 -5.02
CA ALA A 160 5.11 13.30 -4.79
C ALA A 160 6.27 13.06 -3.84
N LEU A 161 6.04 12.33 -2.73
CA LEU A 161 7.07 11.96 -1.77
C LEU A 161 8.20 11.16 -2.44
N GLU A 162 7.85 10.24 -3.33
CA GLU A 162 8.81 9.40 -4.06
C GLU A 162 9.44 10.10 -5.28
N GLY A 163 9.07 11.34 -5.58
CA GLY A 163 9.58 12.11 -6.73
C GLY A 163 9.08 11.61 -8.09
N SER A 164 8.08 10.72 -8.12
CA SER A 164 7.55 10.14 -9.35
C SER A 164 6.37 10.90 -9.96
N LEU A 165 5.75 11.82 -9.22
CA LEU A 165 4.59 12.57 -9.68
C LEU A 165 4.92 13.48 -10.90
N SER A 166 6.12 14.04 -10.96
CA SER A 166 6.58 14.87 -12.09
C SER A 166 6.70 14.06 -13.38
N ARG A 167 7.02 12.78 -13.29
CA ARG A 167 7.13 11.89 -14.46
C ARG A 167 5.78 11.63 -15.12
N LEU A 168 4.70 11.56 -14.34
CA LEU A 168 3.34 11.45 -14.87
C LEU A 168 2.94 12.69 -15.70
N ARG A 169 3.39 13.89 -15.29
CA ARG A 169 3.11 15.12 -15.99
C ARG A 169 3.92 15.25 -17.28
N ALA A 170 5.14 14.73 -17.31
CA ALA A 170 6.00 14.75 -18.50
C ALA A 170 5.45 13.82 -19.59
N SER A 171 5.04 12.60 -19.25
CA SER A 171 4.47 11.64 -20.22
C SER A 171 3.14 12.08 -20.82
N GLY A 172 2.39 12.99 -20.16
CA GLY A 172 1.17 13.61 -20.69
C GLY A 172 1.39 14.80 -21.62
N ARG A 173 2.62 15.29 -21.76
CA ARG A 173 2.97 16.42 -22.63
C ARG A 173 3.61 16.03 -23.96
N GLU A 174 3.98 14.76 -24.11
CA GLU A 174 4.61 14.24 -25.35
C GLU A 174 3.62 13.57 -26.31
N ARG A 175 2.33 13.98 -26.25
CA ARG A 175 1.31 13.54 -27.24
C ARG A 175 0.65 14.75 -27.89
#